data_5ab856d1c738d5a4a9563111939ba6b1
#
_entry.id   5ab856d1c738d5a4a9563111939ba6b1
#
_cell.length_a   1.000
_cell.length_b   1.000
_cell.length_c   1.000
_cell.angle_alpha   90.00
_cell.angle_beta   90.00
_cell.angle_gamma   90.00
#
_symmetry.space_group_name_H-M   'P 1'
#
loop_
_entity.id
_entity.type
_entity.pdbx_description
1 polymer ?
#
loop_
_entity_poly.entity_id
_entity_poly.type
_entity_poly.pdbx_seq_one_letter_code
_entity_poly.pdbx_strand_id
1 'polypeptide(L)'
;MRLKSLLISLATVSTLAPLMASAQDLENPWMIRVRAVGLLWQNGQTNSVQALDVKAKNQMIPEFDVSYFFTKNIAAELVLTYPQSVQIDAGGNKLGTIKALPPSLLLQYHFTELGAFKPYIGAGVNYTIFSSRNNLGGGAYSVDNSSFGAVGQIGMDYMLDKHWGLNLDLKYATMSTKVTTAAGANAGKLTLNPWMPALGVTYKF
;
A
#
# COMPACT_ATOMS: atom_id res chain seq x y z
N MET A 1 8.92 39.23 5.16
CA MET A 1 8.97 38.08 4.25
C MET A 1 8.18 36.87 4.81
N ARG A 2 6.95 37.08 5.35
CA ARG A 2 6.14 36.02 6.01
C ARG A 2 4.67 35.97 5.58
N LEU A 3 4.27 36.72 4.54
CA LEU A 3 2.85 36.79 4.10
C LEU A 3 2.53 35.90 2.88
N LYS A 4 3.55 35.39 2.15
CA LYS A 4 3.32 34.58 0.93
C LYS A 4 3.10 33.09 1.21
N SER A 5 3.51 32.57 2.37
CA SER A 5 3.32 31.15 2.73
C SER A 5 1.94 30.84 3.35
N LEU A 6 1.18 31.86 3.79
CA LEU A 6 -0.16 31.66 4.36
C LEU A 6 -1.27 31.57 3.29
N LEU A 7 -1.03 32.13 2.10
CA LEU A 7 -2.03 32.13 1.01
C LEU A 7 -2.09 30.80 0.23
N ILE A 8 -1.03 29.99 0.27
CA ILE A 8 -0.99 28.70 -0.43
C ILE A 8 -1.74 27.63 0.38
N SER A 9 -1.75 27.73 1.70
CA SER A 9 -2.43 26.78 2.58
C SER A 9 -3.97 26.93 2.60
N LEU A 10 -4.49 28.12 2.23
CA LEU A 10 -5.94 28.37 2.23
C LEU A 10 -6.61 27.98 0.92
N ALA A 11 -5.83 27.94 -0.21
CA ALA A 11 -6.35 27.60 -1.51
C ALA A 11 -6.61 26.09 -1.70
N THR A 12 -5.95 25.23 -0.93
CA THR A 12 -6.11 23.77 -1.02
C THR A 12 -7.34 23.22 -0.29
N VAL A 13 -7.87 23.95 0.69
CA VAL A 13 -9.08 23.53 1.46
C VAL A 13 -10.36 23.83 0.69
N SER A 14 -10.37 24.87 -0.15
CA SER A 14 -11.57 25.29 -0.88
C SER A 14 -11.92 24.38 -2.10
N THR A 15 -11.01 23.54 -2.59
CA THR A 15 -11.26 22.65 -3.73
C THR A 15 -11.89 21.30 -3.33
N LEU A 16 -11.87 20.94 -2.05
CA LEU A 16 -12.51 19.71 -1.53
C LEU A 16 -14.01 19.91 -1.20
N ALA A 17 -14.46 21.15 -1.00
CA ALA A 17 -15.85 21.45 -0.66
C ALA A 17 -16.89 20.98 -1.71
N PRO A 18 -16.66 21.13 -3.05
CA PRO A 18 -17.63 20.64 -4.04
C PRO A 18 -17.68 19.12 -4.17
N LEU A 19 -16.63 18.39 -3.76
CA LEU A 19 -16.62 16.92 -3.77
C LEU A 19 -17.51 16.32 -2.65
N MET A 20 -17.64 17.00 -1.53
CA MET A 20 -18.51 16.57 -0.44
C MET A 20 -20.00 16.80 -0.73
N ALA A 21 -20.36 17.83 -1.50
CA ALA A 21 -21.75 18.12 -1.87
C ALA A 21 -22.36 17.01 -2.77
N SER A 22 -21.55 16.32 -3.59
CA SER A 22 -22.02 15.26 -4.48
C SER A 22 -22.21 13.90 -3.78
N ALA A 23 -21.68 13.72 -2.56
CA ALA A 23 -21.87 12.49 -1.79
C ALA A 23 -23.28 12.37 -1.18
N GLN A 24 -24.02 13.48 -1.11
CA GLN A 24 -25.39 13.51 -0.56
C GLN A 24 -26.43 12.77 -1.44
N ASP A 25 -26.09 12.48 -2.72
CA ASP A 25 -26.95 11.72 -3.65
C ASP A 25 -26.69 10.19 -3.61
N LEU A 26 -25.73 9.73 -2.78
CA LEU A 26 -25.45 8.29 -2.59
C LEU A 26 -26.25 7.77 -1.41
N GLU A 27 -27.06 6.76 -1.64
CA GLU A 27 -27.87 6.09 -0.60
C GLU A 27 -26.99 5.55 0.52
N ASN A 28 -25.81 5.01 0.21
CA ASN A 28 -24.73 4.71 1.14
C ASN A 28 -23.34 4.82 0.47
N PRO A 29 -22.42 5.66 0.95
CA PRO A 29 -21.13 5.90 0.33
C PRO A 29 -20.04 4.88 0.69
N TRP A 30 -20.33 3.91 1.56
CA TRP A 30 -19.33 2.99 2.08
C TRP A 30 -19.23 1.69 1.29
N MET A 31 -18.01 1.21 1.17
CA MET A 31 -17.69 -0.10 0.61
C MET A 31 -16.53 -0.70 1.40
N ILE A 32 -16.59 -2.00 1.65
CA ILE A 32 -15.50 -2.76 2.23
C ILE A 32 -15.07 -3.89 1.31
N ARG A 33 -13.79 -4.27 1.38
CA ARG A 33 -13.25 -5.43 0.68
C ARG A 33 -12.40 -6.25 1.62
N VAL A 34 -12.46 -7.56 1.46
CA VAL A 34 -11.57 -8.54 2.09
C VAL A 34 -10.87 -9.31 0.99
N ARG A 35 -9.55 -9.27 0.98
CA ARG A 35 -8.72 -9.81 -0.11
C ARG A 35 -7.64 -10.76 0.40
N ALA A 36 -7.28 -11.75 -0.40
CA ALA A 36 -6.02 -12.48 -0.31
C ALA A 36 -5.05 -11.84 -1.29
N VAL A 37 -3.91 -11.37 -0.80
CA VAL A 37 -2.94 -10.58 -1.56
C VAL A 37 -1.61 -11.30 -1.61
N GLY A 38 -1.07 -11.49 -2.82
CA GLY A 38 0.30 -11.94 -3.02
C GLY A 38 1.29 -10.78 -2.91
N LEU A 39 2.26 -10.85 -2.01
CA LEU A 39 3.38 -9.92 -1.96
C LEU A 39 4.53 -10.48 -2.79
N LEU A 40 4.75 -9.91 -3.97
CA LEU A 40 5.81 -10.30 -4.92
C LEU A 40 6.87 -9.21 -4.94
N TRP A 41 7.95 -9.41 -4.20
CA TRP A 41 9.01 -8.42 -4.01
C TRP A 41 9.94 -8.33 -5.24
N GLN A 42 10.30 -7.11 -5.66
CA GLN A 42 11.29 -6.92 -6.74
C GLN A 42 12.73 -7.16 -6.29
N ASN A 43 13.01 -6.97 -4.99
CA ASN A 43 14.32 -7.25 -4.38
C ASN A 43 15.50 -6.52 -5.04
N GLY A 44 15.33 -5.25 -5.41
CA GLY A 44 16.41 -4.40 -5.89
C GLY A 44 17.41 -4.06 -4.77
N GLN A 45 18.71 -4.07 -5.07
CA GLN A 45 19.76 -3.95 -4.07
C GLN A 45 20.88 -3.02 -4.55
N THR A 46 21.55 -2.34 -3.63
CA THR A 46 22.74 -1.51 -3.90
C THR A 46 23.87 -1.80 -2.92
N ASN A 47 25.13 -1.52 -3.34
CA ASN A 47 26.34 -1.61 -2.53
C ASN A 47 26.57 -3.00 -1.91
N SER A 48 26.96 -3.04 -0.62
CA SER A 48 27.26 -4.28 0.11
C SER A 48 26.06 -5.21 0.24
N VAL A 49 24.84 -4.68 0.22
CA VAL A 49 23.60 -5.48 0.23
C VAL A 49 23.48 -6.33 -1.04
N GLN A 50 23.92 -5.81 -2.19
CA GLN A 50 23.97 -6.55 -3.45
C GLN A 50 24.98 -7.71 -3.40
N ALA A 51 26.13 -7.49 -2.79
CA ALA A 51 27.15 -8.56 -2.64
C ALA A 51 26.65 -9.71 -1.74
N LEU A 52 25.74 -9.44 -0.82
CA LEU A 52 25.13 -10.42 0.07
C LEU A 52 23.89 -11.11 -0.52
N ASP A 53 23.45 -10.72 -1.71
CA ASP A 53 22.21 -11.19 -2.35
C ASP A 53 21.01 -11.22 -1.39
N VAL A 54 20.71 -10.07 -0.75
CA VAL A 54 19.65 -9.96 0.26
C VAL A 54 18.29 -9.86 -0.40
N LYS A 55 17.36 -10.73 -0.05
CA LYS A 55 16.01 -10.82 -0.64
C LYS A 55 14.93 -10.97 0.42
N ALA A 56 13.80 -10.31 0.20
CA ALA A 56 12.55 -10.59 0.91
C ALA A 56 11.82 -11.74 0.23
N LYS A 57 11.32 -12.70 1.02
CA LYS A 57 10.58 -13.85 0.51
C LYS A 57 9.13 -13.49 0.19
N ASN A 58 8.67 -13.87 -1.00
CA ASN A 58 7.27 -13.69 -1.41
C ASN A 58 6.33 -14.44 -0.45
N GLN A 59 5.15 -13.86 -0.23
CA GLN A 59 4.16 -14.44 0.67
C GLN A 59 2.74 -14.01 0.29
N MET A 60 1.75 -14.70 0.83
CA MET A 60 0.35 -14.32 0.73
C MET A 60 -0.14 -13.77 2.08
N ILE A 61 -0.91 -12.71 2.05
CA ILE A 61 -1.44 -12.04 3.24
C ILE A 61 -2.94 -11.71 3.06
N PRO A 62 -3.72 -11.67 4.14
CA PRO A 62 -5.04 -11.06 4.11
C PRO A 62 -4.93 -9.53 4.17
N GLU A 63 -5.85 -8.88 3.48
CA GLU A 63 -6.00 -7.43 3.42
C GLU A 63 -7.46 -7.07 3.64
N PHE A 64 -7.70 -5.97 4.33
CA PHE A 64 -9.01 -5.39 4.57
C PHE A 64 -8.99 -3.94 4.11
N ASP A 65 -9.97 -3.55 3.29
CA ASP A 65 -10.06 -2.21 2.74
C ASP A 65 -11.39 -1.58 3.06
N VAL A 66 -11.35 -0.28 3.30
CA VAL A 66 -12.52 0.57 3.47
C VAL A 66 -12.47 1.68 2.45
N SER A 67 -13.49 1.78 1.61
CA SER A 67 -13.63 2.85 0.62
C SER A 67 -14.82 3.74 0.96
N TYR A 68 -14.62 5.05 0.84
CA TYR A 68 -15.64 6.08 0.96
C TYR A 68 -15.81 6.79 -0.38
N PHE A 69 -17.00 6.74 -0.95
CA PHE A 69 -17.34 7.37 -2.21
C PHE A 69 -17.76 8.82 -2.01
N PHE A 70 -17.01 9.75 -2.56
CA PHE A 70 -17.36 11.17 -2.61
C PHE A 70 -18.40 11.45 -3.70
N THR A 71 -18.33 10.66 -4.77
CA THR A 71 -19.30 10.64 -5.88
C THR A 71 -19.50 9.20 -6.32
N LYS A 72 -20.43 8.95 -7.24
CA LYS A 72 -20.60 7.59 -7.82
C LYS A 72 -19.33 7.02 -8.47
N ASN A 73 -18.37 7.87 -8.83
CA ASN A 73 -17.15 7.47 -9.55
C ASN A 73 -15.85 7.69 -8.73
N ILE A 74 -15.85 8.57 -7.73
CA ILE A 74 -14.62 8.93 -6.99
C ILE A 74 -14.71 8.45 -5.56
N ALA A 75 -13.72 7.68 -5.12
CA ALA A 75 -13.63 7.16 -3.76
C ALA A 75 -12.22 7.33 -3.18
N ALA A 76 -12.15 7.47 -1.85
CA ALA A 76 -10.91 7.23 -1.11
C ALA A 76 -10.93 5.82 -0.56
N GLU A 77 -9.83 5.09 -0.72
CA GLU A 77 -9.64 3.75 -0.15
C GLU A 77 -8.53 3.78 0.90
N LEU A 78 -8.84 3.29 2.09
CA LEU A 78 -7.87 3.00 3.15
C LEU A 78 -7.60 1.50 3.15
N VAL A 79 -6.36 1.12 2.84
CA VAL A 79 -5.89 -0.27 2.85
C VAL A 79 -5.27 -0.58 4.19
N LEU A 80 -5.76 -1.64 4.83
CA LEU A 80 -5.34 -2.09 6.14
C LEU A 80 -4.90 -3.55 6.11
N THR A 81 -3.88 -3.88 6.90
CA THR A 81 -3.42 -5.24 7.13
C THR A 81 -2.86 -5.34 8.54
N TYR A 82 -2.55 -6.53 9.02
CA TYR A 82 -1.81 -6.69 10.26
C TYR A 82 -0.28 -6.71 10.03
N PRO A 83 0.57 -6.51 11.06
CA PRO A 83 2.02 -6.57 10.90
C PRO A 83 2.49 -7.91 10.32
N GLN A 84 2.97 -7.88 9.07
CA GLN A 84 3.40 -9.06 8.33
C GLN A 84 4.82 -9.46 8.72
N SER A 85 5.05 -10.75 8.98
CA SER A 85 6.39 -11.29 9.16
C SER A 85 7.04 -11.53 7.79
N VAL A 86 8.01 -10.70 7.42
CA VAL A 86 8.76 -10.78 6.16
C VAL A 86 10.09 -11.47 6.42
N GLN A 87 10.29 -12.64 5.84
CA GLN A 87 11.57 -13.35 5.89
C GLN A 87 12.56 -12.64 4.95
N ILE A 88 13.75 -12.36 5.47
CA ILE A 88 14.86 -11.81 4.73
C ILE A 88 15.92 -12.90 4.61
N ASP A 89 16.32 -13.19 3.38
CA ASP A 89 17.35 -14.17 3.03
C ASP A 89 18.60 -13.43 2.52
N ALA A 90 19.79 -14.02 2.69
CA ALA A 90 21.06 -13.56 2.14
C ALA A 90 21.83 -14.77 1.58
N GLY A 91 22.25 -14.72 0.31
CA GLY A 91 22.93 -15.84 -0.33
C GLY A 91 22.14 -17.13 -0.29
N GLY A 92 20.81 -17.05 -0.33
CA GLY A 92 19.90 -18.21 -0.25
C GLY A 92 19.64 -18.74 1.18
N ASN A 93 20.30 -18.20 2.22
CA ASN A 93 20.10 -18.59 3.61
C ASN A 93 19.28 -17.54 4.35
N LYS A 94 18.46 -18.00 5.34
CA LYS A 94 17.67 -17.10 6.18
C LYS A 94 18.57 -16.19 7.02
N LEU A 95 18.54 -14.87 6.75
CA LEU A 95 19.24 -13.86 7.52
C LEU A 95 18.46 -13.45 8.78
N GLY A 96 17.13 -13.47 8.69
CA GLY A 96 16.23 -13.09 9.79
C GLY A 96 14.82 -12.82 9.33
N THR A 97 14.04 -12.19 10.21
CA THR A 97 12.65 -11.80 9.94
C THR A 97 12.42 -10.40 10.47
N ILE A 98 11.81 -9.54 9.67
CA ILE A 98 11.30 -8.23 10.08
C ILE A 98 9.77 -8.25 10.07
N LYS A 99 9.15 -7.35 10.80
CA LYS A 99 7.71 -7.12 10.68
C LYS A 99 7.46 -5.85 9.89
N ALA A 100 6.54 -5.90 8.93
CA ALA A 100 6.13 -4.77 8.11
C ALA A 100 4.61 -4.57 8.20
N LEU A 101 4.19 -3.35 8.47
CA LEU A 101 2.79 -2.91 8.45
C LEU A 101 2.68 -1.78 7.41
N PRO A 102 2.15 -2.05 6.20
CA PRO A 102 2.09 -1.11 5.08
C PRO A 102 0.68 -0.51 4.85
N PRO A 103 0.11 0.32 5.74
CA PRO A 103 -1.12 1.02 5.40
C PRO A 103 -0.93 1.88 4.16
N SER A 104 -1.98 1.99 3.36
CA SER A 104 -2.00 2.81 2.14
C SER A 104 -3.31 3.60 2.07
N LEU A 105 -3.21 4.83 1.55
CA LEU A 105 -4.36 5.66 1.26
C LEU A 105 -4.34 6.00 -0.24
N LEU A 106 -5.42 5.64 -0.93
CA LEU A 106 -5.56 5.82 -2.36
C LEU A 106 -6.80 6.66 -2.69
N LEU A 107 -6.71 7.43 -3.76
CA LEU A 107 -7.86 7.99 -4.46
C LEU A 107 -8.14 7.10 -5.67
N GLN A 108 -9.39 6.65 -5.81
CA GLN A 108 -9.84 5.76 -6.88
C GLN A 108 -10.85 6.44 -7.79
N TYR A 109 -10.81 6.09 -9.07
CA TYR A 109 -11.86 6.38 -10.03
C TYR A 109 -12.51 5.08 -10.50
N HIS A 110 -13.82 4.95 -10.28
CA HIS A 110 -14.63 3.79 -10.64
C HIS A 110 -15.43 4.06 -11.92
N PHE A 111 -15.35 3.15 -12.89
CA PHE A 111 -16.16 3.17 -14.10
C PHE A 111 -17.47 2.44 -13.81
N THR A 112 -18.52 3.17 -13.45
CA THR A 112 -19.76 2.59 -12.90
C THR A 112 -20.82 2.29 -13.96
N GLU A 113 -20.60 2.69 -15.22
CA GLU A 113 -21.59 2.58 -16.30
C GLU A 113 -21.61 1.20 -17.02
N LEU A 114 -20.77 0.24 -16.58
CA LEU A 114 -20.58 -1.06 -17.25
C LEU A 114 -21.43 -2.20 -16.61
N GLY A 115 -22.60 -1.89 -16.10
CA GLY A 115 -23.50 -2.87 -15.50
C GLY A 115 -22.92 -3.50 -14.22
N ALA A 116 -22.86 -4.82 -14.14
CA ALA A 116 -22.27 -5.55 -13.01
C ALA A 116 -20.75 -5.41 -12.93
N PHE A 117 -20.09 -5.07 -14.01
CA PHE A 117 -18.64 -4.92 -14.13
C PHE A 117 -18.23 -3.49 -13.77
N LYS A 118 -17.46 -3.34 -12.72
CA LYS A 118 -17.05 -2.04 -12.16
C LYS A 118 -15.51 -1.96 -12.07
N PRO A 119 -14.82 -1.74 -13.19
CA PRO A 119 -13.38 -1.52 -13.16
C PRO A 119 -13.04 -0.21 -12.47
N TYR A 120 -11.83 -0.13 -11.92
CA TYR A 120 -11.31 1.08 -11.28
C TYR A 120 -9.81 1.22 -11.46
N ILE A 121 -9.34 2.45 -11.34
CA ILE A 121 -7.92 2.81 -11.25
C ILE A 121 -7.72 3.64 -9.99
N GLY A 122 -6.55 3.55 -9.38
CA GLY A 122 -6.25 4.31 -8.18
C GLY A 122 -4.78 4.69 -8.10
N ALA A 123 -4.53 5.77 -7.38
CA ALA A 123 -3.18 6.20 -7.02
C ALA A 123 -3.19 6.80 -5.62
N GLY A 124 -2.07 6.67 -4.91
CA GLY A 124 -2.01 7.15 -3.54
C GLY A 124 -0.62 7.02 -2.93
N VAL A 125 -0.60 6.98 -1.61
CA VAL A 125 0.60 6.89 -0.80
C VAL A 125 0.60 5.66 0.09
N ASN A 126 1.78 5.10 0.30
CA ASN A 126 2.03 4.00 1.21
C ASN A 126 2.99 4.46 2.30
N TYR A 127 2.69 4.15 3.56
CA TYR A 127 3.56 4.38 4.69
C TYR A 127 3.81 3.07 5.44
N THR A 128 4.94 2.42 5.15
CA THR A 128 5.28 1.15 5.79
C THR A 128 6.02 1.38 7.09
N ILE A 129 5.54 0.76 8.16
CA ILE A 129 6.20 0.74 9.47
C ILE A 129 6.92 -0.60 9.63
N PHE A 130 8.24 -0.54 9.87
CA PHE A 130 9.05 -1.73 10.13
C PHE A 130 9.29 -1.89 11.63
N SER A 131 9.07 -3.10 12.15
CA SER A 131 9.37 -3.49 13.52
C SER A 131 10.11 -4.82 13.56
N SER A 132 10.63 -5.20 14.74
CA SER A 132 11.53 -6.37 14.88
C SER A 132 12.76 -6.32 13.94
N ARG A 133 13.25 -5.13 13.66
CA ARG A 133 14.17 -4.76 12.58
C ARG A 133 15.66 -4.86 12.92
N ASN A 134 16.00 -5.14 14.17
CA ASN A 134 17.38 -5.06 14.69
C ASN A 134 18.04 -6.43 14.87
N ASN A 135 17.41 -7.52 14.39
CA ASN A 135 17.90 -8.87 14.60
C ASN A 135 18.19 -9.62 13.28
N LEU A 136 18.64 -8.91 12.27
CA LEU A 136 19.09 -9.53 11.03
C LEU A 136 20.55 -9.99 11.19
N GLY A 137 20.82 -11.25 10.81
CA GLY A 137 22.16 -11.85 10.96
C GLY A 137 22.64 -11.90 12.41
N GLY A 138 21.75 -12.24 13.36
CA GLY A 138 22.10 -12.28 14.79
C GLY A 138 22.37 -10.91 15.40
N GLY A 139 21.83 -9.83 14.81
CA GLY A 139 22.04 -8.44 15.25
C GLY A 139 23.16 -7.71 14.50
N ALA A 140 23.78 -8.36 13.51
CA ALA A 140 24.80 -7.72 12.68
C ALA A 140 24.26 -6.61 11.79
N TYR A 141 22.95 -6.66 11.46
CA TYR A 141 22.29 -5.69 10.59
C TYR A 141 20.95 -5.25 11.15
N SER A 142 20.57 -4.03 10.79
CA SER A 142 19.24 -3.46 11.05
C SER A 142 18.72 -2.74 9.81
N VAL A 143 17.40 -2.50 9.74
CA VAL A 143 16.77 -1.69 8.70
C VAL A 143 16.13 -0.45 9.30
N ASP A 144 15.79 0.55 8.49
CA ASP A 144 15.06 1.75 8.93
C ASP A 144 13.72 1.36 9.58
N ASN A 145 13.14 2.27 10.36
CA ASN A 145 11.86 2.06 11.05
C ASN A 145 10.64 2.26 10.16
N SER A 146 10.77 2.95 9.03
CA SER A 146 9.68 3.22 8.11
C SER A 146 10.14 3.46 6.68
N SER A 147 9.19 3.35 5.76
CA SER A 147 9.35 3.71 4.36
C SER A 147 8.09 4.46 3.91
N PHE A 148 8.28 5.59 3.23
CA PHE A 148 7.20 6.30 2.55
C PHE A 148 7.34 6.11 1.05
N GLY A 149 6.23 5.84 0.36
CA GLY A 149 6.23 5.60 -1.08
C GLY A 149 4.91 5.94 -1.75
N ALA A 150 4.92 5.87 -3.07
CA ALA A 150 3.73 5.96 -3.89
C ALA A 150 3.12 4.57 -4.12
N VAL A 151 1.81 4.50 -4.35
CA VAL A 151 1.10 3.29 -4.73
C VAL A 151 0.21 3.58 -5.92
N GLY A 152 0.23 2.69 -6.92
CA GLY A 152 -0.69 2.65 -8.04
C GLY A 152 -1.53 1.39 -7.99
N GLN A 153 -2.76 1.45 -8.53
CA GLN A 153 -3.74 0.38 -8.46
C GLN A 153 -4.58 0.32 -9.72
N ILE A 154 -4.86 -0.87 -10.18
CA ILE A 154 -5.91 -1.17 -11.15
C ILE A 154 -6.69 -2.37 -10.63
N GLY A 155 -7.99 -2.37 -10.80
CA GLY A 155 -8.81 -3.47 -10.35
C GLY A 155 -10.21 -3.44 -10.91
N MET A 156 -11.01 -4.40 -10.47
CA MET A 156 -12.42 -4.48 -10.84
C MET A 156 -13.23 -5.19 -9.77
N ASP A 157 -14.45 -4.73 -9.58
CA ASP A 157 -15.49 -5.44 -8.86
C ASP A 157 -16.50 -6.01 -9.87
N TYR A 158 -16.83 -7.28 -9.75
CA TYR A 158 -17.96 -7.90 -10.44
C TYR A 158 -19.10 -8.09 -9.44
N MET A 159 -20.11 -7.21 -9.53
CA MET A 159 -21.23 -7.20 -8.59
C MET A 159 -22.20 -8.35 -8.90
N LEU A 160 -22.41 -9.22 -7.93
CA LEU A 160 -23.34 -10.35 -8.00
C LEU A 160 -24.78 -9.89 -7.72
N ASP A 161 -24.90 -8.90 -6.83
CA ASP A 161 -26.15 -8.21 -6.50
C ASP A 161 -25.87 -6.74 -6.15
N LYS A 162 -26.79 -6.05 -5.46
CA LYS A 162 -26.64 -4.64 -5.07
C LYS A 162 -25.50 -4.41 -4.03
N HIS A 163 -25.18 -5.44 -3.26
CA HIS A 163 -24.25 -5.35 -2.13
C HIS A 163 -22.99 -6.18 -2.32
N TRP A 164 -23.10 -7.42 -2.80
CA TRP A 164 -22.00 -8.37 -2.88
C TRP A 164 -21.34 -8.39 -4.25
N GLY A 165 -20.05 -8.50 -4.27
CA GLY A 165 -19.25 -8.65 -5.49
C GLY A 165 -17.97 -9.45 -5.28
N LEU A 166 -17.39 -9.88 -6.39
CA LEU A 166 -16.04 -10.45 -6.44
C LEU A 166 -15.07 -9.36 -6.87
N ASN A 167 -13.90 -9.33 -6.27
CA ASN A 167 -12.87 -8.33 -6.56
C ASN A 167 -11.60 -8.98 -7.11
N LEU A 168 -11.06 -8.40 -8.17
CA LEU A 168 -9.70 -8.61 -8.67
C LEU A 168 -8.95 -7.29 -8.60
N ASP A 169 -7.72 -7.33 -8.12
CA ASP A 169 -6.93 -6.12 -7.90
C ASP A 169 -5.44 -6.37 -8.17
N LEU A 170 -4.76 -5.38 -8.67
CA LEU A 170 -3.32 -5.36 -8.82
C LEU A 170 -2.79 -4.01 -8.35
N LYS A 171 -2.01 -4.02 -7.27
CA LYS A 171 -1.28 -2.85 -6.77
C LYS A 171 0.21 -2.97 -7.02
N TYR A 172 0.84 -1.83 -7.16
CA TYR A 172 2.29 -1.68 -7.12
C TYR A 172 2.64 -0.54 -6.17
N ALA A 173 3.53 -0.80 -5.21
CA ALA A 173 3.98 0.23 -4.29
C ALA A 173 5.49 0.44 -4.39
N THR A 174 5.94 1.69 -4.28
CA THR A 174 7.35 1.97 -4.07
C THR A 174 7.67 1.84 -2.59
N MET A 175 8.67 1.02 -2.25
CA MET A 175 9.07 0.74 -0.88
C MET A 175 10.56 0.44 -0.82
N SER A 176 11.27 1.09 0.09
CA SER A 176 12.70 0.83 0.25
C SER A 176 13.14 1.09 1.69
N THR A 177 14.21 0.42 2.11
CA THR A 177 14.79 0.61 3.43
C THR A 177 16.31 0.63 3.34
N LYS A 178 16.96 1.41 4.19
CA LYS A 178 18.41 1.38 4.36
C LYS A 178 18.77 0.22 5.29
N VAL A 179 19.87 -0.42 4.96
CA VAL A 179 20.48 -1.48 5.79
C VAL A 179 21.69 -0.87 6.49
N THR A 180 21.74 -1.00 7.81
CA THR A 180 22.80 -0.46 8.66
C THR A 180 23.46 -1.60 9.42
N THR A 181 24.77 -1.60 9.52
CA THR A 181 25.52 -2.58 10.34
C THR A 181 25.37 -2.28 11.82
N ALA A 182 25.71 -3.25 12.70
CA ALA A 182 25.73 -3.05 14.15
C ALA A 182 26.66 -1.91 14.61
N ALA A 183 27.73 -1.62 13.82
CA ALA A 183 28.64 -0.49 14.06
C ALA A 183 28.08 0.87 13.59
N GLY A 184 26.83 0.91 13.07
CA GLY A 184 26.20 2.13 12.56
C GLY A 184 26.61 2.53 11.14
N ALA A 185 27.42 1.74 10.44
CA ALA A 185 27.82 2.02 9.07
C ALA A 185 26.68 1.68 8.07
N ASN A 186 26.51 2.51 7.04
CA ASN A 186 25.55 2.26 5.97
C ASN A 186 26.04 1.08 5.09
N ALA A 187 25.34 -0.04 5.12
CA ALA A 187 25.61 -1.21 4.28
C ALA A 187 24.97 -1.11 2.89
N GLY A 188 24.00 -0.21 2.69
CA GLY A 188 23.33 0.00 1.41
C GLY A 188 21.81 0.14 1.54
N LYS A 189 21.12 -0.01 0.41
CA LYS A 189 19.67 0.14 0.30
C LYS A 189 19.05 -1.13 -0.27
N LEU A 190 17.97 -1.60 0.33
CA LEU A 190 17.11 -2.65 -0.18
C LEU A 190 15.84 -2.01 -0.74
N THR A 191 15.56 -2.24 -2.02
CA THR A 191 14.37 -1.77 -2.71
C THR A 191 13.40 -2.94 -2.81
N LEU A 192 12.28 -2.85 -2.12
CA LEU A 192 11.29 -3.93 -2.01
C LEU A 192 10.24 -3.89 -3.12
N ASN A 193 9.68 -2.72 -3.41
CA ASN A 193 8.74 -2.41 -4.49
C ASN A 193 7.82 -3.59 -4.87
N PRO A 194 6.88 -4.01 -4.01
CA PRO A 194 6.07 -5.20 -4.28
C PRO A 194 5.05 -4.97 -5.40
N TRP A 195 4.89 -5.99 -6.25
CA TRP A 195 3.66 -6.24 -6.97
C TRP A 195 2.70 -7.01 -6.07
N MET A 196 1.44 -6.60 -6.06
CA MET A 196 0.43 -7.11 -5.12
C MET A 196 -0.84 -7.52 -5.88
N PRO A 197 -0.82 -8.67 -6.61
CA PRO A 197 -2.06 -9.24 -7.13
C PRO A 197 -2.95 -9.71 -5.98
N ALA A 198 -4.25 -9.45 -6.10
CA ALA A 198 -5.23 -9.78 -5.07
C ALA A 198 -6.55 -10.28 -5.65
N LEU A 199 -7.17 -11.19 -4.90
CA LEU A 199 -8.52 -11.69 -5.14
C LEU A 199 -9.31 -11.59 -3.84
N GLY A 200 -10.57 -11.17 -3.94
CA GLY A 200 -11.39 -10.99 -2.75
C GLY A 200 -12.87 -10.85 -2.98
N VAL A 201 -13.53 -10.42 -1.93
CA VAL A 201 -14.96 -10.16 -1.90
C VAL A 201 -15.19 -8.69 -1.55
N THR A 202 -16.14 -8.07 -2.25
CA THR A 202 -16.59 -6.70 -2.03
C THR A 202 -17.98 -6.72 -1.39
N TYR A 203 -18.18 -5.84 -0.43
CA TYR A 203 -19.51 -5.50 0.09
C TYR A 203 -19.72 -3.99 0.02
N LYS A 204 -20.75 -3.58 -0.71
CA LYS A 204 -21.21 -2.19 -0.81
C LYS A 204 -22.50 -2.03 0.00
N PHE A 205 -22.49 -1.06 0.90
CA PHE A 205 -23.65 -0.75 1.76
C PHE A 205 -24.76 -0.04 1.00
#